data_9894dc5dec26920fd521e6a5748b7631
#
_entry.id   9894dc5dec26920fd521e6a5748b7631
#
_cell.length_a   1.000
_cell.length_b   1.000
_cell.length_c   1.000
_cell.angle_alpha   90.00
_cell.angle_beta   90.00
_cell.angle_gamma   90.00
#
_symmetry.space_group_name_H-M   'P 1'
#
loop_
_entity.id
_entity.type
_entity.pdbx_description
1 polymer ?
#
loop_
_entity_poly.entity_id
_entity_poly.type
_entity_poly.pdbx_seq_one_letter_code
_entity_poly.pdbx_strand_id
1 'polypeptide(L)'
;DWQIDADEIELNLEKNRGYADNATIKFYGVPIFYTPKHSWVLAGRGSGFLTPDYSTYNEPDSRYNEPGQDDGAYSLRVPYYFNLAPDRDLLVALTYMSSRRFIYEGKYRQLIAPKISADHEDSTYSIEAKYLPEDKITGLKRWLVNFSEELDLSDKIHLSAQYHRVSDAKYFEEIA
;
A
#
# COMPACT_ATOMS: atom_id res chain seq x y z
N ASP A 1 -17.00 -1.20 9.28
CA ASP A 1 -16.26 -1.16 10.57
C ASP A 1 -15.15 -2.20 10.59
N TRP A 2 -13.92 -1.77 10.93
CA TRP A 2 -12.81 -2.64 11.22
C TRP A 2 -12.81 -3.04 12.68
N GLN A 3 -12.52 -4.29 12.96
CA GLN A 3 -12.47 -4.85 14.32
C GLN A 3 -11.27 -5.79 14.43
N ILE A 4 -10.58 -5.75 15.57
CA ILE A 4 -9.51 -6.69 15.90
C ILE A 4 -9.97 -7.52 17.08
N ASP A 5 -10.04 -8.83 16.89
CA ASP A 5 -10.24 -9.80 17.95
C ASP A 5 -8.89 -10.48 18.21
N ALA A 6 -8.51 -10.61 19.47
CA ALA A 6 -7.25 -11.25 19.87
C ALA A 6 -7.44 -12.00 21.19
N ASP A 7 -6.62 -13.03 21.42
CA ASP A 7 -6.63 -13.76 22.68
C ASP A 7 -6.07 -12.89 23.83
N GLU A 8 -5.04 -12.08 23.53
CA GLU A 8 -4.42 -11.18 24.49
C GLU A 8 -4.02 -9.88 23.80
N ILE A 9 -4.22 -8.74 24.47
CA ILE A 9 -3.79 -7.42 24.06
C ILE A 9 -2.95 -6.81 25.16
N GLU A 10 -1.67 -6.51 24.86
CA GLU A 10 -0.74 -5.80 25.74
C GLU A 10 -0.46 -4.40 25.20
N LEU A 11 -0.54 -3.38 26.06
CA LEU A 11 -0.12 -2.02 25.76
C LEU A 11 1.17 -1.69 26.54
N ASN A 12 2.29 -1.59 25.82
CA ASN A 12 3.57 -1.25 26.40
C ASN A 12 3.91 0.22 26.11
N LEU A 13 3.64 1.07 27.10
CA LEU A 13 3.83 2.52 26.98
C LEU A 13 5.32 2.92 26.91
N GLU A 14 6.20 2.16 27.56
CA GLU A 14 7.65 2.44 27.53
C GLU A 14 8.23 2.19 26.13
N LYS A 15 7.78 1.11 25.48
CA LYS A 15 8.16 0.77 24.10
C LYS A 15 7.33 1.49 23.04
N ASN A 16 6.30 2.25 23.49
CA ASN A 16 5.33 2.91 22.61
C ASN A 16 4.67 1.95 21.62
N ARG A 17 4.32 0.73 22.08
CA ARG A 17 3.75 -0.32 21.24
C ARG A 17 2.57 -1.02 21.90
N GLY A 18 1.57 -1.34 21.08
CA GLY A 18 0.57 -2.36 21.37
C GLY A 18 0.97 -3.68 20.72
N TYR A 19 0.64 -4.77 21.38
CA TYR A 19 0.81 -6.14 20.90
C TYR A 19 -0.51 -6.86 21.00
N ALA A 20 -0.79 -7.75 20.06
CA ALA A 20 -1.93 -8.66 20.11
C ALA A 20 -1.48 -10.05 19.69
N ASP A 21 -1.82 -11.04 20.49
CA ASP A 21 -1.55 -12.45 20.18
C ASP A 21 -2.81 -13.10 19.58
N ASN A 22 -2.62 -13.91 18.53
CA ASN A 22 -3.67 -14.57 17.77
C ASN A 22 -4.73 -13.59 17.24
N ALA A 23 -4.27 -12.49 16.67
CA ALA A 23 -5.15 -11.42 16.20
C ALA A 23 -5.87 -11.80 14.90
N THR A 24 -7.18 -11.62 14.90
CA THR A 24 -8.03 -11.72 13.70
C THR A 24 -8.59 -10.34 13.38
N ILE A 25 -8.26 -9.85 12.20
CA ILE A 25 -8.80 -8.58 11.68
C ILE A 25 -10.08 -8.91 10.92
N LYS A 26 -11.17 -8.26 11.32
CA LYS A 26 -12.50 -8.43 10.71
C LYS A 26 -12.95 -7.14 10.04
N PHE A 27 -13.67 -7.29 8.94
CA PHE A 27 -14.37 -6.21 8.26
C PHE A 27 -15.86 -6.51 8.21
N TYR A 28 -16.69 -5.66 8.84
CA TYR A 28 -18.12 -5.91 9.05
C TYR A 28 -18.42 -7.31 9.64
N GLY A 29 -17.60 -7.75 10.62
CA GLY A 29 -17.76 -9.05 11.27
C GLY A 29 -17.18 -10.24 10.50
N VAL A 30 -16.76 -10.07 9.25
CA VAL A 30 -16.15 -11.12 8.44
C VAL A 30 -14.65 -11.17 8.72
N PRO A 31 -14.07 -12.33 9.12
CA PRO A 31 -12.63 -12.46 9.31
C PRO A 31 -11.90 -12.38 7.95
N ILE A 32 -11.01 -11.40 7.81
CA ILE A 32 -10.28 -11.15 6.57
C ILE A 32 -8.82 -11.54 6.69
N PHE A 33 -8.21 -11.32 7.84
CA PHE A 33 -6.79 -11.56 8.05
C PHE A 33 -6.54 -12.08 9.46
N TYR A 34 -5.71 -13.11 9.56
CA TYR A 34 -5.23 -13.67 10.82
C TYR A 34 -3.72 -13.54 10.92
N THR A 35 -3.23 -13.18 12.10
CA THR A 35 -1.81 -13.18 12.43
C THR A 35 -1.58 -13.71 13.84
N PRO A 36 -0.62 -14.63 14.04
CA PRO A 36 -0.31 -15.15 15.38
C PRO A 36 0.26 -14.06 16.31
N LYS A 37 0.92 -13.05 15.74
CA LYS A 37 1.39 -11.87 16.47
C LYS A 37 1.18 -10.61 15.66
N HIS A 38 0.54 -9.62 16.26
CA HIS A 38 0.35 -8.29 15.68
C HIS A 38 0.95 -7.24 16.60
N SER A 39 1.59 -6.22 16.02
CA SER A 39 2.05 -5.09 16.82
C SER A 39 1.83 -3.78 16.06
N TRP A 40 1.45 -2.75 16.80
CA TRP A 40 1.25 -1.40 16.26
C TRP A 40 1.90 -0.35 17.15
N VAL A 41 2.13 0.82 16.61
CA VAL A 41 2.66 1.98 17.34
C VAL A 41 1.52 2.72 17.99
N LEU A 42 1.66 3.07 19.27
CA LEU A 42 0.63 3.79 20.02
C LEU A 42 0.61 5.28 19.68
N ALA A 43 1.79 5.88 19.42
CA ALA A 43 1.91 7.28 19.06
C ALA A 43 3.14 7.54 18.17
N GLY A 44 3.05 8.55 17.28
CA GLY A 44 4.15 8.94 16.39
C GLY A 44 4.43 7.98 15.25
N ARG A 45 5.68 7.96 14.76
CA ARG A 45 6.12 7.11 13.64
C ARG A 45 6.78 5.82 14.14
N GLY A 46 6.41 4.70 13.56
CA GLY A 46 7.04 3.41 13.86
C GLY A 46 6.66 2.33 12.85
N SER A 47 7.48 1.30 12.73
CA SER A 47 7.22 0.20 11.81
C SER A 47 6.08 -0.67 12.30
N GLY A 48 5.23 -1.14 11.39
CA GLY A 48 4.11 -2.01 11.71
C GLY A 48 3.15 -2.21 10.55
N PHE A 49 2.22 -3.13 10.70
CA PHE A 49 1.10 -3.29 9.77
C PHE A 49 0.21 -2.05 9.82
N LEU A 50 -0.22 -1.60 8.66
CA LEU A 50 -1.28 -0.62 8.54
C LEU A 50 -2.62 -1.34 8.38
N THR A 51 -3.70 -0.58 8.49
CA THR A 51 -5.05 -1.12 8.26
C THR A 51 -5.13 -1.73 6.87
N PRO A 52 -5.57 -2.98 6.73
CA PRO A 52 -5.81 -3.57 5.43
C PRO A 52 -6.90 -2.83 4.66
N ASP A 53 -6.78 -2.76 3.35
CA ASP A 53 -7.78 -2.19 2.47
C ASP A 53 -8.55 -3.32 1.79
N TYR A 54 -9.88 -3.28 1.87
CA TYR A 54 -10.76 -4.21 1.16
C TYR A 54 -11.64 -3.43 0.20
N SER A 55 -11.71 -3.87 -1.05
CA SER A 55 -12.60 -3.29 -2.05
C SER A 55 -13.21 -4.35 -2.94
N THR A 56 -14.38 -4.03 -3.48
CA THR A 56 -15.03 -4.80 -4.54
C THR A 56 -14.96 -4.00 -5.84
N TYR A 57 -14.79 -4.68 -6.95
CA TYR A 57 -14.70 -4.06 -8.26
C TYR A 57 -15.31 -4.96 -9.33
N ASN A 58 -15.74 -4.34 -10.43
CA ASN A 58 -16.21 -5.08 -11.60
C ASN A 58 -15.03 -5.27 -12.55
N GLU A 59 -14.77 -6.53 -12.95
CA GLU A 59 -13.70 -6.81 -13.92
C GLU A 59 -14.14 -6.35 -15.32
N PRO A 60 -13.42 -5.41 -15.97
CA PRO A 60 -13.85 -4.84 -17.26
C PRO A 60 -13.86 -5.81 -18.43
N ASP A 61 -13.16 -6.94 -18.34
CA ASP A 61 -12.93 -7.86 -19.48
C ASP A 61 -13.34 -9.30 -19.15
N SER A 62 -14.48 -9.50 -18.52
CA SER A 62 -15.04 -10.84 -18.43
C SER A 62 -15.71 -11.20 -19.76
N ARG A 63 -14.91 -11.70 -20.71
CA ARG A 63 -15.38 -12.21 -22.01
C ARG A 63 -16.35 -13.40 -21.89
N TYR A 64 -16.73 -13.79 -20.68
CA TYR A 64 -17.56 -14.93 -20.34
C TYR A 64 -18.75 -14.58 -19.45
N ASN A 65 -19.03 -13.31 -19.19
CA ASN A 65 -20.23 -12.98 -18.41
C ASN A 65 -21.45 -13.08 -19.30
N GLU A 66 -22.29 -14.08 -19.05
CA GLU A 66 -23.66 -14.06 -19.53
C GLU A 66 -24.37 -12.84 -18.93
N PRO A 67 -25.27 -12.18 -19.68
CA PRO A 67 -26.01 -11.02 -19.18
C PRO A 67 -26.78 -11.39 -17.90
N GLY A 68 -26.33 -10.85 -16.75
CA GLY A 68 -26.95 -11.08 -15.45
C GLY A 68 -26.08 -11.76 -14.39
N GLN A 69 -24.87 -12.13 -14.69
CA GLN A 69 -23.91 -12.67 -13.71
C GLN A 69 -22.99 -11.52 -13.25
N ASP A 70 -23.31 -10.99 -12.09
CA ASP A 70 -22.48 -10.02 -11.36
C ASP A 70 -21.36 -10.82 -10.66
N ASP A 71 -20.30 -11.14 -11.38
CA ASP A 71 -19.10 -11.74 -10.78
C ASP A 71 -18.30 -10.64 -10.08
N GLY A 72 -18.83 -10.19 -8.94
CA GLY A 72 -18.19 -9.21 -8.09
C GLY A 72 -16.78 -9.67 -7.69
N ALA A 73 -15.76 -9.11 -8.31
CA ALA A 73 -14.39 -9.32 -7.92
C ALA A 73 -14.08 -8.51 -6.66
N TYR A 74 -13.14 -8.99 -5.87
CA TYR A 74 -12.68 -8.28 -4.67
C TYR A 74 -11.16 -8.22 -4.63
N SER A 75 -10.66 -7.21 -3.92
CA SER A 75 -9.25 -7.10 -3.58
C SER A 75 -9.06 -6.91 -2.08
N LEU A 76 -7.99 -7.49 -1.58
CA LEU A 76 -7.51 -7.31 -0.20
C LEU A 76 -6.05 -6.90 -0.25
N ARG A 77 -5.76 -5.70 0.24
CA ARG A 77 -4.41 -5.15 0.33
C ARG A 77 -3.97 -5.12 1.78
N VAL A 78 -2.81 -5.72 2.07
CA VAL A 78 -2.21 -5.77 3.41
C VAL A 78 -0.89 -5.01 3.39
N PRO A 79 -0.85 -3.76 3.84
CA PRO A 79 0.35 -2.94 3.85
C PRO A 79 1.13 -3.09 5.16
N TYR A 80 2.47 -3.05 5.04
CA TYR A 80 3.40 -2.94 6.15
C TYR A 80 4.30 -1.73 5.97
N TYR A 81 4.38 -0.90 6.97
CA TYR A 81 5.19 0.31 7.00
C TYR A 81 6.50 0.07 7.75
N PHE A 82 7.62 0.41 7.12
CA PHE A 82 8.95 0.44 7.72
C PHE A 82 9.38 1.87 7.98
N ASN A 83 9.51 2.26 9.24
CA ASN A 83 10.16 3.50 9.64
C ASN A 83 11.67 3.28 9.66
N LEU A 84 12.34 3.49 8.51
CA LEU A 84 13.77 3.20 8.35
C LEU A 84 14.65 4.19 9.09
N ALA A 85 14.29 5.48 9.03
CA ALA A 85 14.98 6.58 9.70
C ALA A 85 14.04 7.79 9.82
N PRO A 86 14.41 8.86 10.56
CA PRO A 86 13.58 10.05 10.65
C PRO A 86 13.27 10.71 9.29
N ASP A 87 14.16 10.57 8.32
CA ASP A 87 14.10 11.17 6.99
C ASP A 87 13.61 10.23 5.88
N ARG A 88 13.37 8.92 6.18
CA ARG A 88 13.01 7.95 5.14
C ARG A 88 12.15 6.82 5.65
N ASP A 89 11.34 6.29 4.75
CA ASP A 89 10.47 5.16 5.01
C ASP A 89 10.30 4.26 3.78
N LEU A 90 9.80 3.06 4.04
CA LEU A 90 9.44 2.10 3.02
C LEU A 90 8.07 1.51 3.37
N LEU A 91 7.13 1.61 2.44
CA LEU A 91 5.87 0.89 2.49
C LEU A 91 5.98 -0.32 1.57
N VAL A 92 5.69 -1.51 2.07
CA VAL A 92 5.46 -2.69 1.24
C VAL A 92 4.03 -3.15 1.40
N ALA A 93 3.43 -3.68 0.35
CA ALA A 93 2.09 -4.26 0.45
C ALA A 93 1.96 -5.50 -0.42
N LEU A 94 1.12 -6.41 0.04
CA LEU A 94 0.64 -7.53 -0.75
C LEU A 94 -0.84 -7.32 -1.01
N THR A 95 -1.21 -7.23 -2.29
CA THR A 95 -2.60 -7.11 -2.71
C THR A 95 -3.02 -8.42 -3.39
N TYR A 96 -4.05 -9.04 -2.85
CA TYR A 96 -4.70 -10.17 -3.52
C TYR A 96 -5.92 -9.66 -4.28
N MET A 97 -5.98 -9.96 -5.57
CA MET A 97 -7.11 -9.71 -6.44
C MET A 97 -7.73 -11.04 -6.84
N SER A 98 -9.02 -11.25 -6.55
CA SER A 98 -9.69 -12.53 -6.78
C SER A 98 -9.68 -12.97 -8.26
N SER A 99 -9.73 -12.00 -9.18
CA SER A 99 -9.69 -12.24 -10.63
C SER A 99 -8.28 -12.34 -11.20
N ARG A 100 -7.25 -11.74 -10.55
CA ARG A 100 -5.91 -11.56 -11.14
C ARG A 100 -4.76 -12.21 -10.38
N ARG A 101 -4.88 -12.49 -9.07
CA ARG A 101 -3.87 -13.00 -8.13
C ARG A 101 -3.16 -11.92 -7.32
N PHE A 102 -1.88 -12.14 -7.02
CA PHE A 102 -1.11 -11.31 -6.08
C PHE A 102 -0.32 -10.22 -6.79
N ILE A 103 -0.46 -8.98 -6.29
CA ILE A 103 0.37 -7.83 -6.65
C ILE A 103 1.29 -7.54 -5.46
N TYR A 104 2.58 -7.44 -5.74
CA TYR A 104 3.61 -6.99 -4.79
C TYR A 104 3.86 -5.51 -5.01
N GLU A 105 3.82 -4.74 -3.94
CA GLU A 105 3.98 -3.30 -3.98
C GLU A 105 5.12 -2.87 -3.05
N GLY A 106 5.90 -1.88 -3.48
CA GLY A 106 6.91 -1.21 -2.67
C GLY A 106 6.94 0.27 -2.97
N LYS A 107 6.93 1.12 -1.94
CA LYS A 107 7.08 2.56 -2.07
C LYS A 107 8.11 3.06 -1.06
N TYR A 108 9.24 3.50 -1.56
CA TYR A 108 10.28 4.17 -0.78
C TYR A 108 10.11 5.68 -0.89
N ARG A 109 10.27 6.38 0.24
CA ARG A 109 10.26 7.85 0.29
C ARG A 109 11.43 8.33 1.13
N GLN A 110 12.03 9.42 0.70
CA GLN A 110 13.09 10.07 1.45
C GLN A 110 12.95 11.59 1.40
N LEU A 111 13.08 12.20 2.56
CA LEU A 111 13.28 13.64 2.72
C LEU A 111 14.75 13.95 2.39
N ILE A 112 14.98 14.84 1.41
CA ILE A 112 16.33 15.29 1.01
C ILE A 112 16.73 16.48 1.86
N ALA A 113 15.82 17.45 1.97
CA ALA A 113 16.00 18.63 2.77
C ALA A 113 14.66 19.10 3.35
N PRO A 114 14.64 19.62 4.60
CA PRO A 114 13.46 20.27 5.13
C PRO A 114 13.16 21.53 4.32
N LYS A 115 11.91 21.95 4.35
CA LYS A 115 11.44 23.16 3.65
C LYS A 115 12.26 24.39 4.05
N ILE A 116 12.53 25.23 3.07
CA ILE A 116 13.34 26.44 3.24
C ILE A 116 12.53 27.54 3.96
N SER A 117 11.23 27.62 3.69
CA SER A 117 10.31 28.59 4.31
C SER A 117 8.91 28.00 4.50
N ALA A 118 8.00 28.73 5.15
CA ALA A 118 6.64 28.29 5.40
C ALA A 118 5.82 28.04 4.13
N ASP A 119 6.16 28.74 3.04
CA ASP A 119 5.46 28.66 1.75
C ASP A 119 6.02 27.57 0.81
N HIS A 120 7.10 26.87 1.25
CA HIS A 120 7.71 25.78 0.48
C HIS A 120 7.36 24.44 1.09
N GLU A 121 7.39 23.40 0.27
CA GLU A 121 7.26 22.02 0.71
C GLU A 121 8.63 21.40 1.02
N ASP A 122 8.63 20.29 1.73
CA ASP A 122 9.84 19.53 1.99
C ASP A 122 10.39 18.94 0.68
N SER A 123 11.69 19.09 0.46
CA SER A 123 12.36 18.45 -0.68
C SER A 123 12.41 16.94 -0.49
N THR A 124 11.73 16.22 -1.36
CA THR A 124 11.55 14.79 -1.23
C THR A 124 11.74 14.06 -2.55
N TYR A 125 12.10 12.80 -2.49
CA TYR A 125 11.89 11.91 -3.62
C TYR A 125 11.17 10.62 -3.20
N SER A 126 10.48 10.00 -4.14
CA SER A 126 9.86 8.71 -3.94
C SER A 126 10.03 7.79 -5.15
N ILE A 127 10.16 6.50 -4.85
CA ILE A 127 10.14 5.43 -5.85
C ILE A 127 9.05 4.46 -5.45
N GLU A 128 8.13 4.19 -6.37
CA GLU A 128 7.08 3.19 -6.20
C GLU A 128 7.20 2.14 -7.29
N ALA A 129 7.07 0.89 -6.92
CA ALA A 129 7.01 -0.23 -7.86
C ALA A 129 5.86 -1.16 -7.47
N LYS A 130 5.12 -1.62 -8.48
CA LYS A 130 4.12 -2.68 -8.36
C LYS A 130 4.44 -3.78 -9.35
N TYR A 131 4.25 -5.03 -8.92
CA TYR A 131 4.57 -6.19 -9.72
C TYR A 131 3.52 -7.29 -9.56
N LEU A 132 2.89 -7.67 -10.66
CA LEU A 132 2.00 -8.82 -10.80
C LEU A 132 2.75 -9.88 -11.62
N PRO A 133 3.28 -10.94 -10.98
CA PRO A 133 4.12 -11.95 -11.66
C PRO A 133 3.41 -12.71 -12.75
N GLU A 134 2.11 -12.92 -12.56
CA GLU A 134 1.24 -13.63 -13.51
C GLU A 134 -0.19 -13.12 -13.33
N ASP A 135 -0.66 -12.39 -14.31
CA ASP A 135 -2.06 -11.99 -14.40
C ASP A 135 -2.89 -13.20 -14.84
N LYS A 136 -3.82 -13.65 -14.01
CA LYS A 136 -4.67 -14.82 -14.30
C LYS A 136 -5.51 -14.66 -15.57
N ILE A 137 -5.85 -13.43 -15.93
CA ILE A 137 -6.69 -13.13 -17.10
C ILE A 137 -5.87 -13.13 -18.39
N THR A 138 -4.72 -12.47 -18.37
CA THR A 138 -3.91 -12.27 -19.59
C THR A 138 -2.72 -13.23 -19.70
N GLY A 139 -2.32 -13.87 -18.59
CA GLY A 139 -1.11 -14.69 -18.50
C GLY A 139 0.19 -13.87 -18.50
N LEU A 140 0.11 -12.55 -18.53
CA LEU A 140 1.26 -11.66 -18.66
C LEU A 140 1.83 -11.29 -17.29
N LYS A 141 3.11 -10.94 -17.29
CA LYS A 141 3.76 -10.24 -16.18
C LYS A 141 3.47 -8.76 -16.32
N ARG A 142 2.91 -8.15 -15.27
CA ARG A 142 2.55 -6.74 -15.33
C ARG A 142 3.25 -5.97 -14.22
N TRP A 143 3.68 -4.78 -14.52
CA TRP A 143 4.42 -3.96 -13.56
C TRP A 143 4.25 -2.47 -13.84
N LEU A 144 4.47 -1.71 -12.77
CA LEU A 144 4.51 -0.25 -12.76
C LEU A 144 5.74 0.19 -11.98
N VAL A 145 6.41 1.21 -12.47
CA VAL A 145 7.44 1.97 -11.75
C VAL A 145 7.13 3.44 -11.86
N ASN A 146 7.04 4.09 -10.71
CA ASN A 146 6.90 5.54 -10.60
C ASN A 146 8.11 6.09 -9.84
N PHE A 147 8.64 7.20 -10.33
CA PHE A 147 9.61 8.02 -9.62
C PHE A 147 9.07 9.44 -9.58
N SER A 148 9.18 10.09 -8.44
CA SER A 148 8.90 11.51 -8.28
C SER A 148 9.93 12.16 -7.39
N GLU A 149 10.36 13.35 -7.74
CA GLU A 149 11.28 14.18 -7.00
C GLU A 149 10.76 15.62 -7.00
N GLU A 150 10.76 16.23 -5.81
CA GLU A 150 10.46 17.64 -5.59
C GLU A 150 11.61 18.23 -4.80
N LEU A 151 12.27 19.24 -5.34
CA LEU A 151 13.48 19.81 -4.78
C LEU A 151 13.44 21.34 -4.80
N ASP A 152 13.40 21.95 -3.63
CA ASP A 152 13.55 23.37 -3.44
C ASP A 152 15.02 23.73 -3.15
N LEU A 153 15.69 24.31 -4.14
CA LEU A 153 17.09 24.72 -4.04
C LEU A 153 17.22 26.11 -3.41
N SER A 154 16.22 26.96 -3.58
CA SER A 154 16.13 28.30 -2.99
C SER A 154 14.71 28.84 -3.13
N ASP A 155 14.41 29.99 -2.50
CA ASP A 155 13.11 30.68 -2.62
C ASP A 155 12.67 30.98 -4.06
N LYS A 156 13.57 30.82 -5.04
CA LYS A 156 13.31 31.14 -6.45
C LYS A 156 13.50 29.96 -7.40
N ILE A 157 14.02 28.84 -6.90
CA ILE A 157 14.37 27.69 -7.74
C ILE A 157 13.72 26.45 -7.15
N HIS A 158 12.70 25.98 -7.85
CA HIS A 158 12.03 24.71 -7.61
C HIS A 158 12.29 23.76 -8.80
N LEU A 159 12.69 22.55 -8.51
CA LEU A 159 12.88 21.48 -9.48
C LEU A 159 11.90 20.35 -9.18
N SER A 160 11.23 19.86 -10.20
CA SER A 160 10.43 18.65 -10.11
C SER A 160 10.77 17.69 -11.24
N ALA A 161 10.83 16.41 -10.91
CA ALA A 161 11.02 15.34 -11.88
C ALA A 161 10.01 14.22 -11.62
N GLN A 162 9.35 13.78 -12.69
CA GLN A 162 8.39 12.68 -12.63
C GLN A 162 8.67 11.70 -13.75
N TYR A 163 8.70 10.43 -13.42
CA TYR A 163 8.86 9.35 -14.38
C TYR A 163 7.88 8.23 -14.07
N HIS A 164 7.10 7.85 -15.08
CA HIS A 164 6.11 6.79 -14.98
C HIS A 164 6.34 5.78 -16.09
N ARG A 165 6.40 4.53 -15.75
CA ARG A 165 6.50 3.44 -16.71
C ARG A 165 5.68 2.25 -16.29
N VAL A 166 5.00 1.65 -17.24
CA VAL A 166 4.18 0.45 -17.07
C VAL A 166 4.57 -0.62 -18.08
N SER A 167 4.19 -1.84 -17.80
CA SER A 167 4.45 -3.00 -18.65
C SER A 167 3.76 -2.94 -20.01
N ASP A 168 2.55 -2.38 -20.04
CA ASP A 168 1.68 -2.37 -21.22
C ASP A 168 0.65 -1.23 -21.16
N ALA A 169 0.06 -0.92 -22.32
CA ALA A 169 -0.86 0.20 -22.46
C ALA A 169 -2.18 0.05 -21.68
N LYS A 170 -2.57 -1.17 -21.33
CA LYS A 170 -3.83 -1.44 -20.61
C LYS A 170 -3.65 -1.49 -19.09
N TYR A 171 -2.44 -1.30 -18.58
CA TYR A 171 -2.15 -1.42 -17.17
C TYR A 171 -3.08 -0.56 -16.30
N PHE A 172 -3.25 0.70 -16.66
CA PHE A 172 -4.06 1.64 -15.89
C PHE A 172 -5.57 1.39 -16.00
N GLU A 173 -6.05 0.84 -17.10
CA GLU A 173 -7.46 0.50 -17.28
C GLU A 173 -7.89 -0.72 -16.47
N GLU A 174 -6.95 -1.65 -16.26
CA GLU A 174 -7.28 -2.98 -15.75
C GLU A 174 -6.76 -3.26 -14.34
N ILE A 175 -5.72 -2.55 -13.86
CA ILE A 175 -5.03 -2.87 -12.59
C ILE A 175 -4.95 -1.68 -11.62
N ALA A 176 -4.84 -0.44 -12.10
CA ALA A 176 -4.59 0.74 -11.27
C ALA A 176 -5.86 1.26 -10.59
#